data_510f4105a631a2ae7af5e75c634d119c
#
_entry.id   510f4105a631a2ae7af5e75c634d119c
#
_cell.length_a   1.000
_cell.length_b   1.000
_cell.length_c   1.000
_cell.angle_alpha   90.00
_cell.angle_beta   90.00
_cell.angle_gamma   90.00
#
_symmetry.space_group_name_H-M   'P 1'
#
loop_
_entity.id
_entity.type
_entity.pdbx_description
1 polymer ?
#
loop_
_entity_poly.entity_id
_entity_poly.type
_entity_poly.pdbx_seq_one_letter_code
_entity_poly.pdbx_strand_id
1 'polypeptide(L)'
;MSNKYTIILPYYCQDEVDRYLRIGDHLLTLGPQSHSYEFLLAASPKIRPNRDLERRFSRIAPTISFSCPTKVFGYPQGPTAMFWDCMDYISDHSNPDDAGFGLWLESDMIPIKSNWLDEIIADWSAAETPPLLMGCLIPDVYKHRVMKRPRKWVREHINGGGCYGRHFGKILPPEARNEVFDLAVYPFVMEKPERMRVTNTIALSSMDRCRADIVDQRRMILHGFMQNKDDFIDRCRQPVSQLELNRYQGKLHYHPLGNAIERTKLMFMGRGPEAMLAAMFLEMDRNDYLAQKAA
;
A
#
# COMPACT_ATOMS: atom_id res chain seq x y z
N MET A 1 10.59 15.53 20.57
CA MET A 1 10.33 14.07 20.63
C MET A 1 10.45 13.53 19.20
N SER A 2 10.97 12.33 18.99
CA SER A 2 11.09 11.78 17.62
C SER A 2 9.79 11.05 17.27
N ASN A 3 9.29 11.25 16.03
CA ASN A 3 8.18 10.50 15.49
C ASN A 3 8.54 9.00 15.40
N LYS A 4 7.58 8.14 15.68
CA LYS A 4 7.73 6.69 15.54
C LYS A 4 7.11 6.20 14.24
N TYR A 5 7.79 5.28 13.57
CA TYR A 5 7.32 4.63 12.35
C TYR A 5 7.30 3.11 12.56
N THR A 6 6.14 2.50 12.32
CA THR A 6 5.97 1.05 12.49
C THR A 6 5.52 0.43 11.17
N ILE A 7 6.25 -0.56 10.68
CA ILE A 7 5.88 -1.33 9.50
C ILE A 7 5.13 -2.57 9.96
N ILE A 8 3.86 -2.65 9.65
CA ILE A 8 2.96 -3.73 10.06
C ILE A 8 2.94 -4.79 8.97
N LEU A 9 3.26 -6.03 9.33
CA LEU A 9 3.27 -7.19 8.44
C LEU A 9 2.19 -8.18 8.91
N PRO A 10 0.94 -8.06 8.38
CA PRO A 10 -0.16 -8.96 8.76
C PRO A 10 -0.03 -10.29 8.05
N TYR A 11 -0.18 -11.41 8.76
CA TYR A 11 -0.17 -12.74 8.17
C TYR A 11 -1.14 -13.70 8.86
N TYR A 12 -1.80 -14.55 8.06
CA TYR A 12 -2.83 -15.49 8.53
C TYR A 12 -2.64 -16.92 8.00
N CYS A 13 -1.63 -17.17 7.16
CA CYS A 13 -1.30 -18.49 6.62
C CYS A 13 0.20 -18.59 6.30
N GLN A 14 0.65 -19.82 6.02
CA GLN A 14 2.05 -20.09 5.71
C GLN A 14 2.51 -19.40 4.42
N ASP A 15 1.67 -19.32 3.39
CA ASP A 15 2.03 -18.67 2.13
C ASP A 15 2.42 -17.19 2.33
N GLU A 16 1.75 -16.50 3.26
CA GLU A 16 2.11 -15.12 3.58
C GLU A 16 3.41 -15.02 4.36
N VAL A 17 3.65 -15.96 5.28
CA VAL A 17 4.95 -16.09 5.95
C VAL A 17 6.07 -16.23 4.94
N ASP A 18 5.91 -17.13 3.95
CA ASP A 18 6.91 -17.39 2.93
C ASP A 18 7.15 -16.15 2.04
N ARG A 19 6.09 -15.42 1.70
CA ARG A 19 6.20 -14.13 0.98
C ARG A 19 6.96 -13.10 1.79
N TYR A 20 6.63 -12.93 3.07
CA TYR A 20 7.36 -11.98 3.91
C TYR A 20 8.82 -12.38 4.14
N LEU A 21 9.16 -13.65 4.22
CA LEU A 21 10.56 -14.07 4.25
C LEU A 21 11.30 -13.60 2.98
N ARG A 22 10.68 -13.73 1.80
CA ARG A 22 11.24 -13.24 0.53
C ARG A 22 11.34 -11.71 0.48
N ILE A 23 10.33 -11.01 1.01
CA ILE A 23 10.37 -9.54 1.15
C ILE A 23 11.47 -9.13 2.12
N GLY A 24 11.64 -9.81 3.25
CA GLY A 24 12.71 -9.56 4.21
C GLY A 24 14.11 -9.75 3.59
N ASP A 25 14.30 -10.80 2.77
CA ASP A 25 15.55 -10.98 2.02
C ASP A 25 15.79 -9.83 1.04
N HIS A 26 14.75 -9.36 0.39
CA HIS A 26 14.84 -8.24 -0.54
C HIS A 26 15.19 -6.94 0.20
N LEU A 27 14.55 -6.65 1.33
CA LEU A 27 14.84 -5.47 2.14
C LEU A 27 16.31 -5.43 2.61
N LEU A 28 16.89 -6.58 2.92
CA LEU A 28 18.33 -6.66 3.24
C LEU A 28 19.22 -6.23 2.06
N THR A 29 18.77 -6.43 0.82
CA THR A 29 19.52 -5.98 -0.37
C THR A 29 19.35 -4.49 -0.65
N LEU A 30 18.25 -3.87 -0.20
CA LEU A 30 18.03 -2.43 -0.35
C LEU A 30 18.86 -1.59 0.61
N GLY A 31 19.36 -2.19 1.69
CA GLY A 31 20.16 -1.52 2.70
C GLY A 31 19.35 -0.77 3.78
N PRO A 32 20.07 -0.13 4.71
CA PRO A 32 19.44 0.56 5.84
C PRO A 32 18.72 1.85 5.41
N GLN A 33 17.72 2.24 6.19
CA GLN A 33 17.03 3.52 6.05
C GLN A 33 17.65 4.56 6.99
N SER A 34 17.52 5.85 6.69
CA SER A 34 18.07 6.93 7.52
C SER A 34 17.24 7.17 8.78
N HIS A 35 15.94 6.90 8.74
CA HIS A 35 15.05 7.04 9.88
C HIS A 35 14.95 5.76 10.71
N SER A 36 14.81 5.93 12.02
CA SER A 36 14.51 4.81 12.93
C SER A 36 13.07 4.34 12.76
N TYR A 37 12.87 3.03 12.66
CA TYR A 37 11.55 2.39 12.54
C TYR A 37 11.58 1.01 13.18
N GLU A 38 10.41 0.40 13.33
CA GLU A 38 10.26 -0.96 13.86
C GLU A 38 9.33 -1.78 12.98
N PHE A 39 9.44 -3.10 13.06
CA PHE A 39 8.48 -4.03 12.47
C PHE A 39 7.51 -4.55 13.52
N LEU A 40 6.22 -4.61 13.17
CA LEU A 40 5.17 -5.29 13.91
C LEU A 40 4.71 -6.50 13.10
N LEU A 41 5.14 -7.70 13.49
CA LEU A 41 4.74 -8.96 12.87
C LEU A 41 3.40 -9.38 13.44
N ALA A 42 2.32 -9.09 12.73
CA ALA A 42 0.95 -9.29 13.21
C ALA A 42 0.42 -10.67 12.79
N ALA A 43 0.49 -11.62 13.69
CA ALA A 43 -0.04 -12.97 13.49
C ALA A 43 -1.55 -13.02 13.71
N SER A 44 -2.30 -13.56 12.75
CA SER A 44 -3.70 -13.92 12.95
C SER A 44 -3.84 -14.94 14.11
N PRO A 45 -4.96 -14.91 14.86
CA PRO A 45 -5.20 -15.92 15.91
C PRO A 45 -5.26 -17.37 15.41
N LYS A 46 -5.28 -17.58 14.09
CA LYS A 46 -5.24 -18.93 13.48
C LYS A 46 -3.87 -19.57 13.49
N ILE A 47 -2.82 -18.76 13.54
CA ILE A 47 -1.44 -19.24 13.45
C ILE A 47 -0.60 -18.70 14.60
N ARG A 48 0.45 -19.44 14.95
CA ARG A 48 1.39 -18.95 15.96
C ARG A 48 2.35 -17.92 15.37
N PRO A 49 2.85 -16.98 16.18
CA PRO A 49 3.94 -16.11 15.77
C PRO A 49 5.10 -16.90 15.17
N ASN A 50 5.61 -16.44 14.04
CA ASN A 50 6.62 -17.16 13.28
C ASN A 50 8.03 -16.67 13.64
N ARG A 51 8.86 -17.56 14.21
CA ARG A 51 10.22 -17.25 14.65
C ARG A 51 11.19 -16.96 13.50
N ASP A 52 10.95 -17.50 12.32
CA ASP A 52 11.81 -17.24 11.17
C ASP A 52 11.56 -15.84 10.61
N LEU A 53 10.32 -15.37 10.61
CA LEU A 53 10.01 -13.96 10.34
C LEU A 53 10.68 -13.04 11.36
N GLU A 54 10.50 -13.31 12.64
CA GLU A 54 11.11 -12.51 13.71
C GLU A 54 12.64 -12.43 13.53
N ARG A 55 13.30 -13.56 13.36
CA ARG A 55 14.75 -13.63 13.13
C ARG A 55 15.18 -12.87 11.86
N ARG A 56 14.38 -12.96 10.79
CA ARG A 56 14.68 -12.29 9.52
C ARG A 56 14.57 -10.77 9.64
N PHE A 57 13.47 -10.28 10.17
CA PHE A 57 13.19 -8.86 10.25
C PHE A 57 14.02 -8.16 11.35
N SER A 58 14.37 -8.85 12.44
CA SER A 58 15.29 -8.34 13.47
C SER A 58 16.71 -8.06 12.97
N ARG A 59 17.08 -8.58 11.80
CA ARG A 59 18.35 -8.23 11.13
C ARG A 59 18.29 -6.88 10.40
N ILE A 60 17.09 -6.36 10.20
CA ILE A 60 16.85 -5.13 9.44
C ILE A 60 16.54 -3.97 10.40
N ALA A 61 15.63 -4.17 11.36
CA ALA A 61 15.21 -3.19 12.36
C ALA A 61 14.62 -3.89 13.60
N PRO A 62 14.44 -3.19 14.73
CA PRO A 62 13.71 -3.71 15.89
C PRO A 62 12.38 -4.34 15.46
N THR A 63 12.04 -5.50 16.01
CA THR A 63 10.93 -6.30 15.57
C THR A 63 10.10 -6.78 16.77
N ILE A 64 8.81 -6.60 16.70
CA ILE A 64 7.82 -6.99 17.70
C ILE A 64 6.94 -8.09 17.10
N SER A 65 6.86 -9.24 17.77
CA SER A 65 5.89 -10.29 17.44
C SER A 65 4.58 -10.02 18.17
N PHE A 66 3.50 -9.83 17.42
CA PHE A 66 2.17 -9.50 17.93
C PHE A 66 1.16 -10.57 17.50
N SER A 67 0.46 -11.14 18.47
CA SER A 67 -0.67 -12.03 18.21
C SER A 67 -1.97 -11.21 18.29
N CYS A 68 -2.67 -11.07 17.18
CA CYS A 68 -3.95 -10.37 17.14
C CYS A 68 -4.95 -11.05 18.07
N PRO A 69 -5.53 -10.34 19.06
CA PRO A 69 -6.40 -10.95 20.07
C PRO A 69 -7.80 -11.30 19.56
N THR A 70 -8.29 -10.57 18.54
CA THR A 70 -9.66 -10.68 18.06
C THR A 70 -9.87 -11.94 17.21
N LYS A 71 -10.65 -12.88 17.73
CA LYS A 71 -10.90 -14.19 17.08
C LYS A 71 -11.99 -14.11 16.02
N VAL A 72 -11.77 -13.29 14.99
CA VAL A 72 -12.63 -13.18 13.80
C VAL A 72 -11.87 -13.74 12.61
N PHE A 73 -12.55 -14.52 11.77
CA PHE A 73 -11.95 -15.28 10.69
C PHE A 73 -12.71 -15.09 9.38
N GLY A 74 -12.01 -15.40 8.29
CA GLY A 74 -12.55 -15.29 6.94
C GLY A 74 -12.41 -13.88 6.36
N TYR A 75 -12.48 -13.81 5.04
CA TYR A 75 -12.41 -12.55 4.31
C TYR A 75 -13.82 -11.97 4.15
N PRO A 76 -14.01 -10.68 4.34
CA PRO A 76 -13.02 -9.63 4.69
C PRO A 76 -12.87 -9.38 6.21
N GLN A 77 -13.64 -10.05 7.06
CA GLN A 77 -13.75 -9.74 8.49
C GLN A 77 -12.44 -10.02 9.25
N GLY A 78 -11.75 -11.12 8.91
CA GLY A 78 -10.48 -11.48 9.56
C GLY A 78 -9.39 -10.41 9.37
N PRO A 79 -9.04 -10.02 8.14
CA PRO A 79 -8.11 -8.92 7.89
C PRO A 79 -8.54 -7.61 8.53
N THR A 80 -9.83 -7.29 8.54
CA THR A 80 -10.37 -6.09 9.18
C THR A 80 -10.13 -6.11 10.70
N ALA A 81 -10.39 -7.24 11.36
CA ALA A 81 -10.15 -7.38 12.79
C ALA A 81 -8.64 -7.24 13.12
N MET A 82 -7.78 -7.89 12.34
CA MET A 82 -6.32 -7.77 12.49
C MET A 82 -5.83 -6.33 12.31
N PHE A 83 -6.40 -5.60 11.35
CA PHE A 83 -6.08 -4.19 11.14
C PHE A 83 -6.38 -3.38 12.40
N TRP A 84 -7.59 -3.51 12.96
CA TRP A 84 -7.97 -2.76 14.16
C TRP A 84 -7.18 -3.16 15.39
N ASP A 85 -6.90 -4.45 15.60
CA ASP A 85 -6.02 -4.93 16.66
C ASP A 85 -4.63 -4.26 16.60
N CYS A 86 -4.08 -4.12 15.38
CA CYS A 86 -2.78 -3.45 15.18
C CYS A 86 -2.86 -1.94 15.40
N MET A 87 -3.93 -1.28 14.92
CA MET A 87 -4.10 0.16 15.12
C MET A 87 -4.30 0.52 16.59
N ASP A 88 -5.04 -0.31 17.33
CA ASP A 88 -5.21 -0.14 18.79
C ASP A 88 -3.86 -0.36 19.51
N TYR A 89 -3.14 -1.44 19.18
CA TYR A 89 -1.81 -1.70 19.75
C TYR A 89 -0.86 -0.51 19.53
N ILE A 90 -0.77 -0.01 18.30
CA ILE A 90 0.09 1.13 17.97
C ILE A 90 -0.34 2.37 18.75
N SER A 91 -1.64 2.65 18.81
CA SER A 91 -2.19 3.82 19.52
C SER A 91 -1.91 3.78 21.02
N ASP A 92 -1.96 2.58 21.63
CA ASP A 92 -1.71 2.39 23.06
C ASP A 92 -0.22 2.52 23.43
N HIS A 93 0.67 2.30 22.45
CA HIS A 93 2.13 2.41 22.62
C HIS A 93 2.70 3.70 22.01
N SER A 94 1.85 4.70 21.74
CA SER A 94 2.24 6.00 21.17
C SER A 94 2.11 7.11 22.21
N ASN A 95 3.05 8.06 22.16
CA ASN A 95 2.91 9.30 22.91
C ASN A 95 1.83 10.19 22.26
N PRO A 96 1.10 11.04 23.01
CA PRO A 96 0.04 11.89 22.48
C PRO A 96 0.48 12.79 21.31
N ASP A 97 1.73 13.23 21.31
CA ASP A 97 2.30 14.14 20.31
C ASP A 97 3.03 13.40 19.16
N ASP A 98 2.89 12.06 19.07
CA ASP A 98 3.55 11.27 18.04
C ASP A 98 2.84 11.45 16.70
N ALA A 99 3.46 12.20 15.79
CA ALA A 99 2.98 12.46 14.43
C ALA A 99 3.44 11.42 13.39
N GLY A 100 4.02 10.29 13.82
CA GLY A 100 4.41 9.19 12.95
C GLY A 100 3.23 8.37 12.44
N PHE A 101 3.53 7.21 11.86
CA PHE A 101 2.51 6.33 11.28
C PHE A 101 2.79 4.84 11.50
N GLY A 102 1.74 4.02 11.33
CA GLY A 102 1.82 2.61 11.00
C GLY A 102 1.64 2.42 9.49
N LEU A 103 2.59 1.80 8.81
CA LEU A 103 2.45 1.37 7.42
C LEU A 103 1.92 -0.06 7.38
N TRP A 104 0.69 -0.23 6.90
CA TRP A 104 0.11 -1.55 6.63
C TRP A 104 0.69 -2.08 5.32
N LEU A 105 1.67 -2.97 5.44
CA LEU A 105 2.40 -3.55 4.31
C LEU A 105 1.89 -4.98 4.06
N GLU A 106 1.04 -5.15 3.07
CA GLU A 106 0.48 -6.44 2.68
C GLU A 106 1.55 -7.35 2.02
N SER A 107 1.32 -8.66 2.01
CA SER A 107 2.30 -9.65 1.53
C SER A 107 2.57 -9.61 0.02
N ASP A 108 1.91 -8.73 -0.72
CA ASP A 108 2.14 -8.39 -2.14
C ASP A 108 2.54 -6.93 -2.35
N MET A 109 2.95 -6.24 -1.27
CA MET A 109 3.54 -4.93 -1.34
C MET A 109 5.06 -5.02 -1.23
N ILE A 110 5.76 -4.52 -2.24
CA ILE A 110 7.21 -4.65 -2.35
C ILE A 110 7.87 -3.28 -2.36
N PRO A 111 8.68 -2.92 -1.35
CA PRO A 111 9.62 -1.82 -1.45
C PRO A 111 10.62 -2.07 -2.58
N ILE A 112 10.88 -1.07 -3.42
CA ILE A 112 11.67 -1.26 -4.66
C ILE A 112 12.91 -0.38 -4.75
N LYS A 113 13.16 0.47 -3.75
CA LYS A 113 14.30 1.40 -3.71
C LYS A 113 14.97 1.43 -2.34
N SER A 114 16.26 1.75 -2.32
CA SER A 114 17.05 1.78 -1.08
C SER A 114 16.57 2.82 -0.06
N ASN A 115 15.99 3.95 -0.52
CA ASN A 115 15.46 5.03 0.32
C ASN A 115 13.93 4.99 0.45
N TRP A 116 13.30 3.84 0.26
CA TRP A 116 11.86 3.71 0.16
C TRP A 116 11.09 4.28 1.36
N LEU A 117 11.57 4.04 2.56
CA LEU A 117 10.89 4.51 3.78
C LEU A 117 11.16 6.01 4.01
N ASP A 118 12.37 6.47 3.74
CA ASP A 118 12.74 7.87 3.89
C ASP A 118 11.88 8.77 2.99
N GLU A 119 11.60 8.34 1.76
CA GLU A 119 10.72 9.05 0.82
C GLU A 119 9.24 9.01 1.27
N ILE A 120 8.77 7.89 1.82
CA ILE A 120 7.42 7.82 2.40
C ILE A 120 7.30 8.75 3.61
N ILE A 121 8.30 8.80 4.47
CA ILE A 121 8.35 9.71 5.63
C ILE A 121 8.37 11.16 5.16
N ALA A 122 9.16 11.48 4.15
CA ALA A 122 9.21 12.83 3.57
C ALA A 122 7.84 13.23 2.98
N ASP A 123 7.19 12.33 2.24
CA ASP A 123 5.85 12.56 1.69
C ASP A 123 4.81 12.74 2.80
N TRP A 124 4.84 11.92 3.85
CA TRP A 124 3.97 12.04 5.03
C TRP A 124 4.16 13.39 5.74
N SER A 125 5.41 13.79 5.96
CA SER A 125 5.77 14.99 6.70
C SER A 125 5.61 16.30 5.91
N ALA A 126 5.43 16.21 4.58
CA ALA A 126 5.22 17.38 3.74
C ALA A 126 3.79 17.98 3.87
N ALA A 127 2.90 17.34 4.60
CA ALA A 127 1.59 17.89 4.91
C ALA A 127 1.69 18.93 6.05
N GLU A 128 0.99 20.05 5.94
CA GLU A 128 0.94 21.09 6.99
C GLU A 128 0.32 20.54 8.31
N THR A 129 -0.69 19.68 8.16
CA THR A 129 -1.31 18.95 9.28
C THR A 129 -0.96 17.47 9.17
N PRO A 130 -0.51 16.81 10.24
CA PRO A 130 -0.20 15.38 10.20
C PRO A 130 -1.37 14.57 9.62
N PRO A 131 -1.15 13.79 8.55
CA PRO A 131 -2.22 13.01 7.97
C PRO A 131 -2.81 11.99 8.94
N LEU A 132 -4.07 11.62 8.75
CA LEU A 132 -4.66 10.42 9.35
C LEU A 132 -4.43 9.20 8.45
N LEU A 133 -4.43 9.44 7.14
CA LEU A 133 -4.34 8.37 6.13
C LEU A 133 -3.54 8.87 4.93
N MET A 134 -2.58 8.08 4.48
CA MET A 134 -1.85 8.30 3.23
C MET A 134 -1.73 7.00 2.45
N GLY A 135 -2.06 7.01 1.18
CA GLY A 135 -1.94 5.83 0.32
C GLY A 135 -2.34 6.08 -1.13
N CYS A 136 -2.43 4.99 -1.87
CA CYS A 136 -2.88 5.02 -3.27
C CYS A 136 -4.41 5.13 -3.33
N LEU A 137 -4.92 6.13 -4.05
CA LEU A 137 -6.36 6.30 -4.25
C LEU A 137 -6.89 5.31 -5.29
N ILE A 138 -7.96 4.61 -4.97
CA ILE A 138 -8.79 3.85 -5.91
C ILE A 138 -10.01 4.72 -6.26
N PRO A 139 -10.11 5.26 -7.48
CA PRO A 139 -11.16 6.20 -7.85
C PRO A 139 -12.50 5.51 -8.14
N ASP A 140 -13.60 6.25 -7.95
CA ASP A 140 -14.98 5.78 -8.15
C ASP A 140 -15.36 5.48 -9.62
N VAL A 141 -14.54 5.94 -10.59
CA VAL A 141 -14.73 5.66 -12.05
C VAL A 141 -14.82 4.17 -12.38
N TYR A 142 -14.43 3.33 -11.45
CA TYR A 142 -14.55 1.88 -11.54
C TYR A 142 -15.98 1.38 -11.67
N LYS A 143 -16.97 2.09 -11.10
CA LYS A 143 -18.38 1.68 -11.11
C LYS A 143 -19.02 1.58 -12.48
N HIS A 144 -18.63 2.45 -13.41
CA HIS A 144 -19.44 2.71 -14.59
C HIS A 144 -19.08 1.89 -15.83
N ARG A 145 -17.90 1.26 -15.89
CA ARG A 145 -17.39 0.66 -17.13
C ARG A 145 -17.18 -0.84 -17.13
N VAL A 146 -17.05 -1.48 -15.97
CA VAL A 146 -16.57 -2.87 -15.91
C VAL A 146 -17.53 -3.84 -15.21
N MET A 147 -18.42 -3.39 -14.34
CA MET A 147 -19.30 -4.28 -13.59
C MET A 147 -20.77 -4.00 -13.85
N LYS A 148 -21.51 -5.01 -14.34
CA LYS A 148 -22.98 -4.98 -14.44
C LYS A 148 -23.68 -4.84 -13.07
N ARG A 149 -22.96 -5.10 -11.97
CA ARG A 149 -23.41 -4.90 -10.58
C ARG A 149 -22.27 -4.32 -9.76
N PRO A 150 -22.36 -3.07 -9.28
CA PRO A 150 -21.32 -2.49 -8.42
C PRO A 150 -21.29 -3.26 -7.10
N ARG A 151 -20.13 -3.81 -6.78
CA ARG A 151 -19.89 -4.36 -5.45
C ARG A 151 -19.60 -3.21 -4.48
N LYS A 152 -20.00 -3.33 -3.19
CA LYS A 152 -19.80 -2.28 -2.17
C LYS A 152 -18.33 -1.82 -2.06
N TRP A 153 -17.39 -2.71 -2.32
CA TRP A 153 -15.95 -2.48 -2.23
C TRP A 153 -15.31 -1.79 -3.47
N VAL A 154 -16.14 -1.30 -4.41
CA VAL A 154 -15.70 -0.53 -5.59
C VAL A 154 -15.96 0.97 -5.43
N ARG A 155 -16.24 1.45 -4.23
CA ARG A 155 -16.33 2.89 -3.96
C ARG A 155 -14.92 3.51 -3.95
N GLU A 156 -14.86 4.83 -4.21
CA GLU A 156 -13.64 5.58 -4.01
C GLU A 156 -13.10 5.38 -2.59
N HIS A 157 -11.84 5.01 -2.47
CA HIS A 157 -11.17 4.80 -1.18
C HIS A 157 -9.65 4.81 -1.35
N ILE A 158 -8.93 4.95 -0.26
CA ILE A 158 -7.51 4.64 -0.22
C ILE A 158 -7.36 3.12 -0.09
N ASN A 159 -6.52 2.51 -0.93
CA ASN A 159 -6.23 1.09 -0.84
C ASN A 159 -5.69 0.72 0.55
N GLY A 160 -6.04 -0.47 1.05
CA GLY A 160 -5.70 -0.92 2.40
C GLY A 160 -4.21 -0.86 2.73
N GLY A 161 -3.35 -1.13 1.74
CA GLY A 161 -1.90 -0.92 1.87
C GLY A 161 -1.53 0.55 1.88
N GLY A 162 -1.33 1.12 3.06
CA GLY A 162 -1.08 2.55 3.24
C GLY A 162 -0.56 2.90 4.64
N CYS A 163 -0.29 4.19 4.85
CA CYS A 163 0.15 4.75 6.12
C CYS A 163 -1.05 5.29 6.91
N TYR A 164 -1.14 4.90 8.16
CA TYR A 164 -2.18 5.29 9.11
C TYR A 164 -1.55 5.99 10.31
N GLY A 165 -2.04 7.17 10.68
CA GLY A 165 -1.51 7.93 11.81
C GLY A 165 -1.49 7.12 13.10
N ARG A 166 -0.51 7.36 13.96
CA ARG A 166 -0.28 6.61 15.20
C ARG A 166 -1.52 6.49 16.10
N HIS A 167 -2.39 7.49 16.09
CA HIS A 167 -3.61 7.53 16.90
C HIS A 167 -4.88 7.15 16.12
N PHE A 168 -4.73 6.54 14.95
CA PHE A 168 -5.82 6.21 14.05
C PHE A 168 -6.93 5.41 14.74
N GLY A 169 -6.56 4.38 15.51
CA GLY A 169 -7.50 3.54 16.23
C GLY A 169 -8.35 4.28 17.29
N LYS A 170 -7.84 5.41 17.83
CA LYS A 170 -8.53 6.23 18.85
C LYS A 170 -9.33 7.39 18.28
N ILE A 171 -8.95 7.87 17.09
CA ILE A 171 -9.57 9.06 16.46
C ILE A 171 -10.85 8.69 15.71
N LEU A 172 -10.89 7.51 15.10
CA LEU A 172 -12.04 7.08 14.32
C LEU A 172 -13.13 6.50 15.22
N PRO A 173 -14.41 6.76 14.87
CA PRO A 173 -15.54 6.25 15.66
C PRO A 173 -15.67 4.72 15.52
N PRO A 174 -16.30 4.05 16.51
CA PRO A 174 -16.49 2.59 16.49
C PRO A 174 -17.20 2.07 15.22
N GLU A 175 -18.05 2.89 14.60
CA GLU A 175 -18.80 2.57 13.37
C GLU A 175 -17.87 2.29 12.19
N ALA A 176 -16.69 2.91 12.16
CA ALA A 176 -15.66 2.65 11.16
C ALA A 176 -15.12 1.20 11.20
N ARG A 177 -15.41 0.45 12.26
CA ARG A 177 -14.99 -0.95 12.44
C ARG A 177 -15.99 -1.97 11.88
N ASN A 178 -17.16 -1.54 11.44
CA ASN A 178 -18.27 -2.42 11.06
C ASN A 178 -18.18 -2.97 9.63
N GLU A 179 -17.33 -2.41 8.79
CA GLU A 179 -17.14 -2.83 7.39
C GLU A 179 -15.66 -3.15 7.11
N VAL A 180 -15.34 -3.50 5.88
CA VAL A 180 -13.94 -3.67 5.41
C VAL A 180 -13.17 -2.38 5.68
N PHE A 181 -12.06 -2.48 6.38
CA PHE A 181 -11.42 -1.32 7.00
C PHE A 181 -11.06 -0.20 6.02
N ASP A 182 -10.56 -0.52 4.82
CA ASP A 182 -10.18 0.46 3.80
C ASP A 182 -11.40 1.20 3.21
N LEU A 183 -12.56 0.54 3.12
CA LEU A 183 -13.81 1.16 2.71
C LEU A 183 -14.50 1.92 3.85
N ALA A 184 -14.42 1.37 5.06
CA ALA A 184 -15.11 1.92 6.22
C ALA A 184 -14.48 3.23 6.70
N VAL A 185 -13.16 3.33 6.66
CA VAL A 185 -12.43 4.51 7.17
C VAL A 185 -12.52 5.71 6.25
N TYR A 186 -12.66 5.49 4.93
CA TYR A 186 -12.60 6.55 3.93
C TYR A 186 -13.65 7.66 4.15
N PRO A 187 -14.95 7.38 4.40
CA PRO A 187 -15.94 8.43 4.67
C PRO A 187 -15.58 9.33 5.85
N PHE A 188 -15.05 8.75 6.93
CA PHE A 188 -14.69 9.52 8.14
C PHE A 188 -13.45 10.39 7.91
N VAL A 189 -12.49 9.89 7.13
CA VAL A 189 -11.31 10.69 6.78
C VAL A 189 -11.69 11.80 5.81
N MET A 190 -12.68 11.60 4.94
CA MET A 190 -13.19 12.62 4.02
C MET A 190 -13.94 13.77 4.70
N GLU A 191 -14.38 13.61 5.95
CA GLU A 191 -14.86 14.73 6.77
C GLU A 191 -13.74 15.72 7.13
N LYS A 192 -12.47 15.27 7.02
CA LYS A 192 -11.25 16.06 7.27
C LYS A 192 -10.26 15.84 6.13
N PRO A 193 -10.58 16.32 4.91
CA PRO A 193 -9.80 16.01 3.71
C PRO A 193 -8.35 16.49 3.79
N GLU A 194 -8.07 17.53 4.56
CA GLU A 194 -6.73 18.04 4.85
C GLU A 194 -5.84 17.02 5.60
N ARG A 195 -6.46 16.03 6.23
CA ARG A 195 -5.78 14.93 6.91
C ARG A 195 -5.69 13.64 6.09
N MET A 196 -6.11 13.68 4.83
CA MET A 196 -5.93 12.60 3.87
C MET A 196 -4.87 13.02 2.84
N ARG A 197 -3.95 12.12 2.56
CA ARG A 197 -2.92 12.34 1.55
C ARG A 197 -2.92 11.22 0.51
N VAL A 198 -3.24 11.57 -0.71
CA VAL A 198 -3.03 10.68 -1.86
C VAL A 198 -1.57 10.76 -2.28
N THR A 199 -0.91 9.61 -2.38
CA THR A 199 0.51 9.55 -2.73
C THR A 199 0.77 8.74 -3.99
N ASN A 200 1.88 9.06 -4.65
CA ASN A 200 2.46 8.26 -5.72
C ASN A 200 3.61 7.36 -5.23
N THR A 201 4.07 7.52 -3.99
CA THR A 201 5.17 6.71 -3.43
C THR A 201 4.73 5.27 -3.19
N ILE A 202 3.46 5.04 -2.84
CA ILE A 202 2.82 3.72 -2.79
C ILE A 202 1.91 3.61 -4.01
N ALA A 203 2.15 2.63 -4.88
CA ALA A 203 1.45 2.53 -6.14
C ALA A 203 0.91 1.13 -6.42
N LEU A 204 -0.32 1.05 -6.91
CA LEU A 204 -0.82 -0.18 -7.51
C LEU A 204 -0.05 -0.46 -8.80
N SER A 205 0.35 -1.71 -8.98
CA SER A 205 1.10 -2.14 -10.16
C SER A 205 0.60 -3.50 -10.67
N SER A 206 0.92 -3.83 -11.90
CA SER A 206 0.60 -5.11 -12.52
C SER A 206 1.86 -5.79 -13.05
N MET A 207 1.79 -7.09 -13.35
CA MET A 207 2.88 -7.86 -13.94
C MET A 207 3.46 -7.20 -15.20
N ASP A 208 2.61 -6.62 -16.05
CA ASP A 208 3.03 -5.96 -17.29
C ASP A 208 3.73 -4.62 -17.04
N ARG A 209 3.46 -3.97 -15.93
CA ARG A 209 3.91 -2.61 -15.61
C ARG A 209 4.97 -2.54 -14.54
N CYS A 210 5.09 -3.53 -13.66
CA CYS A 210 6.00 -3.46 -12.52
C CYS A 210 7.43 -3.06 -12.92
N ARG A 211 7.91 -3.46 -14.09
CA ARG A 211 9.26 -3.09 -14.57
C ARG A 211 9.36 -1.59 -14.90
N ALA A 212 8.33 -1.00 -15.49
CA ALA A 212 8.26 0.45 -15.73
C ALA A 212 8.12 1.23 -14.41
N ASP A 213 7.27 0.73 -13.51
CA ASP A 213 7.06 1.35 -12.20
C ASP A 213 8.32 1.30 -11.32
N ILE A 214 9.14 0.23 -11.41
CA ILE A 214 10.45 0.15 -10.73
C ILE A 214 11.40 1.26 -11.21
N VAL A 215 11.34 1.65 -12.48
CA VAL A 215 12.17 2.73 -13.05
C VAL A 215 11.63 4.12 -12.69
N ASP A 216 10.34 4.27 -12.43
CA ASP A 216 9.75 5.56 -12.01
C ASP A 216 10.32 5.99 -10.65
N GLN A 217 10.99 7.13 -10.62
CA GLN A 217 11.67 7.66 -9.43
C GLN A 217 10.69 8.02 -8.29
N ARG A 218 9.41 8.21 -8.59
CA ARG A 218 8.37 8.53 -7.62
C ARG A 218 7.83 7.31 -6.88
N ARG A 219 8.07 6.10 -7.40
CA ARG A 219 7.56 4.85 -6.84
C ARG A 219 8.54 4.27 -5.83
N MET A 220 8.08 4.04 -4.63
CA MET A 220 8.87 3.47 -3.52
C MET A 220 8.39 2.07 -3.14
N ILE A 221 7.08 1.87 -3.14
CA ILE A 221 6.44 0.59 -2.90
C ILE A 221 5.50 0.28 -4.07
N LEU A 222 5.58 -0.93 -4.60
CA LEU A 222 4.60 -1.47 -5.54
C LEU A 222 3.69 -2.47 -4.84
N HIS A 223 2.38 -2.29 -5.03
CA HIS A 223 1.35 -3.20 -4.56
C HIS A 223 0.80 -3.99 -5.75
N GLY A 224 0.90 -5.32 -5.68
CA GLY A 224 0.43 -6.23 -6.73
C GLY A 224 -1.08 -6.30 -6.77
N PHE A 225 -1.70 -5.68 -7.79
CA PHE A 225 -3.14 -5.64 -7.94
C PHE A 225 -3.64 -6.83 -8.78
N MET A 226 -4.55 -7.66 -8.19
CA MET A 226 -5.18 -8.83 -8.84
C MET A 226 -4.20 -9.77 -9.57
N GLN A 227 -3.00 -9.97 -9.01
CA GLN A 227 -1.94 -10.77 -9.61
C GLN A 227 -1.67 -12.05 -8.82
N ASN A 228 -0.96 -12.99 -9.44
CA ASN A 228 -0.25 -14.00 -8.68
C ASN A 228 0.81 -13.30 -7.83
N LYS A 229 0.60 -13.30 -6.52
CA LYS A 229 1.44 -12.57 -5.56
C LYS A 229 2.91 -13.03 -5.62
N ASP A 230 3.14 -14.31 -5.79
CA ASP A 230 4.48 -14.89 -5.82
C ASP A 230 5.26 -14.47 -7.06
N ASP A 231 4.63 -14.56 -8.23
CA ASP A 231 5.23 -14.12 -9.50
C ASP A 231 5.49 -12.61 -9.50
N PHE A 232 4.59 -11.83 -8.89
CA PHE A 232 4.77 -10.38 -8.76
C PHE A 232 5.98 -10.03 -7.89
N ILE A 233 6.12 -10.69 -6.73
CA ILE A 233 7.28 -10.52 -5.84
C ILE A 233 8.56 -10.85 -6.59
N ASP A 234 8.62 -11.99 -7.27
CA ASP A 234 9.81 -12.39 -8.00
C ASP A 234 10.16 -11.42 -9.13
N ARG A 235 9.16 -10.93 -9.83
CA ARG A 235 9.34 -9.94 -10.89
C ARG A 235 9.89 -8.61 -10.37
N CYS A 236 9.40 -8.14 -9.23
CA CYS A 236 9.88 -6.90 -8.61
C CYS A 236 11.31 -7.01 -8.07
N ARG A 237 11.72 -8.18 -7.62
CA ARG A 237 13.06 -8.44 -7.08
C ARG A 237 14.16 -8.58 -8.13
N GLN A 238 13.79 -8.79 -9.40
CA GLN A 238 14.78 -8.91 -10.48
C GLN A 238 15.51 -7.58 -10.71
N PRO A 239 16.84 -7.58 -10.85
CA PRO A 239 17.58 -6.40 -11.21
C PRO A 239 17.06 -5.75 -12.50
N VAL A 240 17.04 -4.43 -12.54
CA VAL A 240 16.67 -3.69 -13.76
C VAL A 240 17.89 -3.62 -14.66
N SER A 241 17.77 -4.12 -15.89
CA SER A 241 18.83 -4.03 -16.88
C SER A 241 18.97 -2.62 -17.45
N GLN A 242 20.17 -2.27 -17.94
CA GLN A 242 20.40 -0.98 -18.62
C GLN A 242 19.48 -0.78 -19.83
N LEU A 243 19.14 -1.86 -20.53
CA LEU A 243 18.22 -1.83 -21.65
C LEU A 243 16.80 -1.44 -21.21
N GLU A 244 16.33 -1.96 -20.09
CA GLU A 244 15.03 -1.59 -19.52
C GLU A 244 15.04 -0.13 -19.03
N LEU A 245 16.11 0.30 -18.36
CA LEU A 245 16.27 1.71 -17.97
C LEU A 245 16.14 2.63 -19.19
N ASN A 246 16.88 2.37 -20.25
CA ASN A 246 16.84 3.17 -21.49
C ASN A 246 15.44 3.14 -22.14
N ARG A 247 14.80 1.97 -22.14
CA ARG A 247 13.47 1.79 -22.72
C ARG A 247 12.40 2.57 -21.99
N TYR A 248 12.45 2.61 -20.64
CA TYR A 248 11.40 3.21 -19.83
C TYR A 248 11.67 4.69 -19.55
N GLN A 249 12.93 5.11 -19.36
CA GLN A 249 13.28 6.52 -19.20
C GLN A 249 12.91 7.35 -20.44
N GLY A 250 13.07 6.81 -21.64
CA GLY A 250 12.63 7.46 -22.89
C GLY A 250 11.10 7.56 -23.04
N LYS A 251 10.32 6.74 -22.31
CA LYS A 251 8.85 6.73 -22.36
C LYS A 251 8.19 7.56 -21.24
N LEU A 252 8.94 7.94 -20.22
CA LEU A 252 8.43 8.71 -19.07
C LEU A 252 8.19 10.20 -19.41
N HIS A 253 8.59 10.67 -20.58
CA HIS A 253 8.06 11.91 -21.13
C HIS A 253 6.65 11.67 -21.70
N TYR A 254 5.69 11.62 -20.79
CA TYR A 254 4.28 11.41 -21.09
C TYR A 254 3.76 12.46 -22.07
N HIS A 255 3.55 12.06 -23.31
CA HIS A 255 2.77 12.86 -24.26
C HIS A 255 1.30 12.43 -24.13
N PRO A 256 0.34 13.34 -23.84
CA PRO A 256 -1.08 13.00 -23.67
C PRO A 256 -1.68 12.21 -24.86
N LEU A 257 -1.17 12.45 -26.08
CA LEU A 257 -1.56 11.72 -27.29
C LEU A 257 -1.06 10.27 -27.32
N GLY A 258 0.12 9.97 -26.76
CA GLY A 258 0.65 8.61 -26.68
C GLY A 258 -0.23 7.73 -25.79
N ASN A 259 -0.76 8.29 -24.70
CA ASN A 259 -1.65 7.59 -23.79
C ASN A 259 -3.00 7.25 -24.44
N ALA A 260 -3.56 8.14 -25.26
CA ALA A 260 -4.81 7.88 -25.98
C ALA A 260 -4.64 6.71 -26.98
N ILE A 261 -3.51 6.64 -27.68
CA ILE A 261 -3.20 5.57 -28.64
C ILE A 261 -2.98 4.23 -27.92
N GLU A 262 -2.27 4.21 -26.80
CA GLU A 262 -2.09 2.99 -25.98
C GLU A 262 -3.43 2.52 -25.38
N ARG A 263 -4.27 3.43 -24.91
CA ARG A 263 -5.64 3.13 -24.44
C ARG A 263 -6.48 2.47 -25.56
N THR A 264 -6.41 3.04 -26.75
CA THR A 264 -7.14 2.51 -27.91
C THR A 264 -6.61 1.13 -28.28
N LYS A 265 -5.30 0.91 -28.28
CA LYS A 265 -4.70 -0.42 -28.52
C LYS A 265 -5.11 -1.46 -27.49
N LEU A 266 -5.09 -1.12 -26.20
CA LEU A 266 -5.52 -2.04 -25.13
C LEU A 266 -7.01 -2.39 -25.24
N MET A 267 -7.86 -1.44 -25.64
CA MET A 267 -9.29 -1.68 -25.93
C MET A 267 -9.51 -2.65 -27.08
N PHE A 268 -8.69 -2.58 -28.15
CA PHE A 268 -8.86 -3.41 -29.35
C PHE A 268 -8.11 -4.77 -29.27
N MET A 269 -7.17 -4.95 -28.36
CA MET A 269 -6.39 -6.20 -28.27
C MET A 269 -7.07 -7.32 -27.45
N GLY A 270 -8.36 -7.17 -27.09
CA GLY A 270 -9.14 -8.24 -26.45
C GLY A 270 -8.60 -8.69 -25.07
N ARG A 271 -7.70 -7.93 -24.46
CA ARG A 271 -7.30 -8.17 -23.06
C ARG A 271 -8.48 -7.81 -22.17
N GLY A 272 -8.84 -8.72 -21.28
CA GLY A 272 -10.02 -8.64 -20.44
C GLY A 272 -10.13 -7.33 -19.62
N PRO A 273 -11.30 -7.09 -19.04
CA PRO A 273 -11.61 -5.86 -18.28
C PRO A 273 -10.56 -5.52 -17.21
N GLU A 274 -9.86 -6.50 -16.69
CA GLU A 274 -8.82 -6.37 -15.66
C GLU A 274 -7.55 -5.63 -16.14
N ALA A 275 -7.10 -5.89 -17.37
CA ALA A 275 -5.95 -5.18 -17.94
C ALA A 275 -6.29 -3.73 -18.31
N MET A 276 -7.54 -3.49 -18.69
CA MET A 276 -8.06 -2.14 -18.96
C MET A 276 -8.15 -1.31 -17.68
N LEU A 277 -8.48 -1.96 -16.58
CA LEU A 277 -8.55 -1.38 -15.26
C LEU A 277 -7.18 -0.99 -14.72
N ALA A 278 -6.22 -1.90 -14.77
CA ALA A 278 -4.85 -1.61 -14.42
C ALA A 278 -4.32 -0.40 -15.21
N ALA A 279 -4.60 -0.33 -16.51
CA ALA A 279 -4.22 0.80 -17.36
C ALA A 279 -4.90 2.12 -16.94
N MET A 280 -6.19 2.11 -16.58
CA MET A 280 -6.91 3.31 -16.15
C MET A 280 -6.40 3.86 -14.81
N PHE A 281 -6.14 2.99 -13.81
CA PHE A 281 -5.63 3.40 -12.51
C PHE A 281 -4.25 4.04 -12.57
N LEU A 282 -3.47 3.62 -13.53
CA LEU A 282 -2.07 3.97 -13.63
C LEU A 282 -1.85 5.25 -14.48
N GLU A 283 -2.88 5.72 -15.16
CA GLU A 283 -2.81 6.86 -16.08
C GLU A 283 -3.47 8.14 -15.59
N MET A 284 -4.33 8.07 -14.56
CA MET A 284 -4.87 9.28 -13.96
C MET A 284 -3.79 9.93 -13.10
N ASP A 285 -3.20 11.00 -13.58
CA ASP A 285 -2.43 11.89 -12.71
C ASP A 285 -3.38 12.41 -11.63
N ARG A 286 -2.92 12.33 -10.38
CA ARG A 286 -3.63 12.82 -9.19
C ARG A 286 -4.21 14.22 -9.40
N ASN A 287 -3.45 15.09 -10.06
CA ASN A 287 -3.82 16.49 -10.27
C ASN A 287 -4.99 16.63 -11.24
N ASP A 288 -5.06 15.79 -12.27
CA ASP A 288 -6.18 15.79 -13.23
C ASP A 288 -7.48 15.30 -12.58
N TYR A 289 -7.39 14.28 -11.73
CA TYR A 289 -8.55 13.76 -11.02
C TYR A 289 -9.10 14.74 -9.99
N LEU A 290 -8.23 15.34 -9.18
CA LEU A 290 -8.63 16.33 -8.16
C LEU A 290 -9.13 17.64 -8.80
N ALA A 291 -8.55 18.07 -9.92
CA ALA A 291 -9.03 19.24 -10.67
C ALA A 291 -10.44 19.01 -11.26
N GLN A 292 -10.73 17.79 -11.76
CA GLN A 292 -12.07 17.44 -12.25
C GLN A 292 -13.13 17.35 -11.14
N LYS A 293 -12.73 17.09 -9.90
CA LYS A 293 -13.68 17.07 -8.76
C LYS A 293 -13.92 18.45 -8.16
N ALA A 294 -13.01 19.39 -8.36
CA ALA A 294 -13.13 20.76 -7.85
C ALA A 294 -13.89 21.68 -8.83
N ALA A 295 -14.15 21.24 -10.05
CA ALA A 295 -14.98 21.90 -11.05
C ALA A 295 -16.42 21.36 -11.04
#